data_605e3ff34a84193538ec4285cf72f469
#
_entry.id   605e3ff34a84193538ec4285cf72f469
#
_cell.length_a   1.000
_cell.length_b   1.000
_cell.length_c   1.000
_cell.angle_alpha   90.00
_cell.angle_beta   90.00
_cell.angle_gamma   90.00
#
_symmetry.space_group_name_H-M   'P 1'
#
loop_
_entity.id
_entity.type
_entity.pdbx_description
1 polymer ?
#
loop_
_entity_poly.entity_id
_entity_poly.type
_entity_poly.pdbx_seq_one_letter_code
_entity_poly.pdbx_strand_id
1 'polypeptide(L)'
;LLDAVKMGLHRHNLPLMNLADQQEPSSSETEISSEDYAIPGSYIVPDGWEKSEKHSTNSQIFYIEEGHENDEKPDNISIHVGKNKYSLDEHEQFRDAIVQQILMQLDGIEAQLNGDGTYTEQGDLLYIFTIDEGDIVTTQYYIVKDYGFCLIQLTNFSGSETTEQAARDMVDSFVWDTEG
;
A
#
# COMPACT_ATOMS: atom_id res chain seq x y z
N LEU A 1 -21.65 -3.57 0.52
CA LEU A 1 -20.53 -4.50 0.70
C LEU A 1 -20.04 -5.09 -0.64
N LEU A 2 -20.98 -5.51 -1.51
CA LEU A 2 -20.64 -6.05 -2.83
C LEU A 2 -20.00 -4.99 -3.77
N ASP A 3 -20.41 -3.73 -3.67
CA ASP A 3 -19.89 -2.67 -4.54
C ASP A 3 -18.47 -2.21 -4.14
N ALA A 4 -18.14 -2.29 -2.86
CA ALA A 4 -16.78 -2.00 -2.40
C ALA A 4 -15.77 -3.09 -2.81
N VAL A 5 -16.24 -4.33 -2.95
CA VAL A 5 -15.43 -5.47 -3.40
C VAL A 5 -15.22 -5.43 -4.92
N LYS A 6 -16.19 -4.91 -5.67
CA LYS A 6 -16.12 -4.84 -7.14
C LYS A 6 -15.08 -3.86 -7.67
N MET A 7 -14.69 -2.89 -6.87
CA MET A 7 -13.76 -1.86 -7.27
C MET A 7 -12.46 -1.91 -6.47
N GLY A 8 -11.88 -3.04 -6.13
CA GLY A 8 -10.67 -3.28 -5.35
C GLY A 8 -9.85 -2.06 -4.89
N LEU A 9 -9.99 -0.96 -5.63
CA LEU A 9 -9.43 0.34 -5.37
C LEU A 9 -10.10 1.09 -4.19
N HIS A 10 -11.37 0.83 -3.90
CA HIS A 10 -12.09 1.54 -2.84
C HIS A 10 -11.85 0.97 -1.45
N ARG A 11 -11.63 -0.31 -1.35
CA ARG A 11 -11.51 -0.99 -0.07
C ARG A 11 -10.21 -0.68 0.65
N HIS A 12 -9.18 -0.39 -0.12
CA HIS A 12 -7.83 -0.22 0.40
C HIS A 12 -7.50 1.22 0.80
N ASN A 13 -8.39 2.15 0.47
CA ASN A 13 -8.17 3.56 0.79
C ASN A 13 -8.57 3.95 2.20
N LEU A 14 -9.28 3.08 2.93
CA LEU A 14 -10.00 3.59 4.08
C LEU A 14 -9.27 3.49 5.42
N PRO A 15 -8.67 2.42 5.87
CA PRO A 15 -8.21 2.43 7.25
C PRO A 15 -6.72 2.28 7.49
N LEU A 16 -5.94 1.82 6.52
CA LEU A 16 -4.49 1.64 6.71
C LEU A 16 -3.73 2.96 6.75
N MET A 17 -4.35 4.05 6.30
CA MET A 17 -3.81 5.40 6.35
C MET A 17 -3.76 5.97 7.77
N ASN A 18 -4.48 5.39 8.72
CA ASN A 18 -4.81 6.06 9.98
C ASN A 18 -4.15 5.48 11.22
N LEU A 19 -3.06 4.76 11.11
CA LEU A 19 -2.25 4.41 12.30
C LEU A 19 -1.70 5.66 13.02
N ALA A 20 -1.61 6.79 12.30
CA ALA A 20 -1.20 8.08 12.86
C ALA A 20 -2.36 8.92 13.38
N ASP A 21 -3.60 8.68 12.94
CA ASP A 21 -4.76 9.52 13.23
C ASP A 21 -5.55 9.13 14.49
N GLN A 22 -5.05 8.24 15.30
CA GLN A 22 -5.62 8.01 16.63
C GLN A 22 -5.26 9.11 17.66
N GLN A 23 -4.64 10.18 17.20
CA GLN A 23 -4.54 11.42 17.96
C GLN A 23 -5.56 12.42 17.43
N GLU A 24 -6.40 12.92 18.33
CA GLU A 24 -7.51 13.84 18.15
C GLU A 24 -7.31 14.89 17.05
N PRO A 25 -8.39 15.26 16.33
CA PRO A 25 -8.34 16.34 15.37
C PRO A 25 -8.09 17.66 16.09
N SER A 26 -6.87 18.10 16.13
CA SER A 26 -6.65 19.51 16.33
C SER A 26 -6.97 20.19 14.99
N SER A 27 -8.07 20.93 15.00
CA SER A 27 -8.50 21.77 13.92
C SER A 27 -7.41 22.77 13.54
N SER A 28 -6.65 22.45 12.53
CA SER A 28 -6.08 23.44 11.64
C SER A 28 -6.16 22.84 10.26
N GLU A 29 -7.20 23.23 9.53
CA GLU A 29 -7.23 23.16 8.08
C GLU A 29 -6.04 23.95 7.56
N THR A 30 -4.90 23.29 7.50
CA THR A 30 -3.83 23.76 6.64
C THR A 30 -4.27 23.32 5.24
N GLU A 31 -4.72 24.28 4.44
CA GLU A 31 -4.82 24.11 3.01
C GLU A 31 -3.49 23.57 2.53
N ILE A 32 -3.44 22.25 2.30
CA ILE A 32 -2.33 21.63 1.58
C ILE A 32 -2.49 22.13 0.17
N SER A 33 -1.71 23.14 -0.18
CA SER A 33 -1.57 23.59 -1.55
C SER A 33 -1.25 22.37 -2.41
N SER A 34 -1.84 22.30 -3.59
CA SER A 34 -1.67 21.25 -4.59
C SER A 34 -0.24 21.24 -5.19
N GLU A 35 0.76 21.37 -4.36
CA GLU A 35 2.14 21.09 -4.74
C GLU A 35 2.35 19.59 -4.57
N ASP A 36 2.67 18.96 -5.68
CA ASP A 36 2.97 17.56 -5.86
C ASP A 36 3.37 16.85 -4.58
N TYR A 37 2.48 15.97 -4.06
CA TYR A 37 2.85 15.09 -2.95
C TYR A 37 3.95 14.17 -3.45
N ALA A 38 5.18 14.59 -3.23
CA ALA A 38 6.34 13.78 -3.56
C ALA A 38 6.46 12.67 -2.52
N ILE A 39 6.42 11.42 -2.96
CA ILE A 39 6.82 10.29 -2.14
C ILE A 39 8.27 10.54 -1.73
N PRO A 40 8.61 10.52 -0.40
CA PRO A 40 9.97 10.77 0.06
C PRO A 40 10.87 9.56 -0.19
N GLY A 41 11.01 9.19 -1.44
CA GLY A 41 11.74 8.06 -1.94
C GLY A 41 11.65 7.97 -3.45
N SER A 42 12.47 7.12 -4.01
CA SER A 42 12.48 6.81 -5.44
C SER A 42 12.27 5.32 -5.66
N TYR A 43 11.64 4.98 -6.76
CA TYR A 43 11.36 3.60 -7.17
C TYR A 43 11.24 3.52 -8.69
N ILE A 44 11.33 2.31 -9.21
CA ILE A 44 11.21 2.05 -10.64
C ILE A 44 9.80 1.50 -10.90
N VAL A 45 9.07 2.16 -11.79
CA VAL A 45 7.81 1.64 -12.30
C VAL A 45 8.15 0.53 -13.31
N PRO A 46 7.61 -0.69 -13.15
CA PRO A 46 7.89 -1.78 -14.08
C PRO A 46 7.44 -1.46 -15.50
N ASP A 47 8.16 -2.00 -16.48
CA ASP A 47 7.78 -1.87 -17.89
C ASP A 47 6.37 -2.42 -18.13
N GLY A 48 5.59 -1.69 -18.93
CA GLY A 48 4.21 -2.05 -19.23
C GLY A 48 3.19 -1.61 -18.17
N TRP A 49 3.62 -0.83 -17.19
CA TRP A 49 2.76 -0.22 -16.17
C TRP A 49 2.76 1.29 -16.30
N GLU A 50 1.60 1.89 -16.19
CA GLU A 50 1.42 3.34 -16.27
C GLU A 50 0.66 3.90 -15.07
N LYS A 51 0.95 5.14 -14.71
CA LYS A 51 0.21 5.85 -13.65
C LYS A 51 -1.23 6.06 -14.09
N SER A 52 -2.17 5.63 -13.26
CA SER A 52 -3.58 5.94 -13.46
C SER A 52 -3.91 7.32 -12.90
N GLU A 53 -4.14 8.28 -13.76
CA GLU A 53 -4.58 9.62 -13.36
C GLU A 53 -6.01 9.60 -12.78
N LYS A 54 -6.83 8.66 -13.22
CA LYS A 54 -8.21 8.49 -12.77
C LYS A 54 -8.31 8.03 -11.31
N HIS A 55 -7.37 7.20 -10.86
CA HIS A 55 -7.41 6.57 -9.54
C HIS A 55 -6.41 7.14 -8.56
N SER A 56 -5.39 7.85 -9.05
CA SER A 56 -4.38 8.46 -8.19
C SER A 56 -4.93 9.71 -7.49
N THR A 57 -4.47 9.92 -6.26
CA THR A 57 -4.75 11.09 -5.44
C THR A 57 -3.43 11.76 -5.03
N ASN A 58 -3.52 12.86 -4.29
CA ASN A 58 -2.32 13.52 -3.76
C ASN A 58 -1.56 12.68 -2.73
N SER A 59 -2.20 11.69 -2.12
CA SER A 59 -1.61 10.86 -1.07
C SER A 59 -1.30 9.42 -1.50
N GLN A 60 -1.79 9.00 -2.66
CA GLN A 60 -1.64 7.63 -3.13
C GLN A 60 -1.60 7.57 -4.66
N ILE A 61 -0.56 6.96 -5.20
CA ILE A 61 -0.39 6.79 -6.63
C ILE A 61 -0.76 5.37 -7.00
N PHE A 62 -1.59 5.22 -8.04
CA PHE A 62 -2.00 3.94 -8.61
C PHE A 62 -1.34 3.72 -9.95
N TYR A 63 -0.84 2.51 -10.16
CA TYR A 63 -0.31 2.02 -11.43
C TYR A 63 -1.18 0.86 -11.92
N ILE A 64 -1.43 0.84 -13.21
CA ILE A 64 -2.25 -0.15 -13.91
C ILE A 64 -1.47 -0.57 -15.16
N GLU A 65 -1.64 -1.80 -15.62
CA GLU A 65 -1.06 -2.22 -16.89
C GLU A 65 -1.52 -1.33 -18.05
N GLU A 66 -0.61 -1.01 -18.95
CA GLU A 66 -0.89 -0.16 -20.11
C GLU A 66 -2.10 -0.70 -20.90
N GLY A 67 -3.06 0.18 -21.17
CA GLY A 67 -4.28 -0.14 -21.89
C GLY A 67 -5.42 -0.76 -21.07
N HIS A 68 -5.21 -1.02 -19.78
CA HIS A 68 -6.22 -1.66 -18.91
C HIS A 68 -6.95 -0.70 -17.96
N GLU A 69 -6.73 0.60 -18.05
CA GLU A 69 -7.32 1.60 -17.14
C GLU A 69 -8.86 1.60 -17.13
N ASN A 70 -9.49 1.17 -18.22
CA ASN A 70 -10.94 1.12 -18.34
C ASN A 70 -11.53 -0.26 -18.08
N ASP A 71 -10.75 -1.24 -17.71
CA ASP A 71 -11.23 -2.55 -17.33
C ASP A 71 -12.08 -2.46 -16.06
N GLU A 72 -13.05 -3.34 -15.91
CA GLU A 72 -13.93 -3.36 -14.74
C GLU A 72 -13.15 -3.70 -13.46
N LYS A 73 -12.16 -4.55 -13.56
CA LYS A 73 -11.31 -5.02 -12.45
C LYS A 73 -9.84 -5.11 -12.88
N PRO A 74 -9.19 -3.99 -13.13
CA PRO A 74 -7.79 -4.03 -13.52
C PRO A 74 -6.91 -4.41 -12.34
N ASP A 75 -5.92 -5.26 -12.58
CA ASP A 75 -4.82 -5.45 -11.64
C ASP A 75 -4.16 -4.09 -11.40
N ASN A 76 -3.84 -3.79 -10.16
CA ASN A 76 -3.26 -2.50 -9.83
C ASN A 76 -2.24 -2.59 -8.71
N ILE A 77 -1.28 -1.66 -8.76
CA ILE A 77 -0.28 -1.47 -7.73
C ILE A 77 -0.42 -0.03 -7.23
N SER A 78 -0.59 0.14 -5.93
CA SER A 78 -0.60 1.47 -5.33
C SER A 78 0.61 1.69 -4.42
N ILE A 79 1.06 2.94 -4.34
CA ILE A 79 2.12 3.35 -3.43
C ILE A 79 1.64 4.51 -2.57
N HIS A 80 1.90 4.40 -1.27
CA HIS A 80 1.54 5.38 -0.26
C HIS A 80 2.60 5.41 0.82
N VAL A 81 2.91 6.60 1.32
CA VAL A 81 3.81 6.77 2.47
C VAL A 81 3.00 7.28 3.66
N GLY A 82 3.14 6.61 4.77
CA GLY A 82 2.47 6.94 6.01
C GLY A 82 3.46 7.19 7.16
N LYS A 83 2.93 7.82 8.19
CA LYS A 83 3.62 8.00 9.48
C LYS A 83 3.03 7.06 10.51
N ASN A 84 3.84 6.68 11.49
CA ASN A 84 3.39 5.93 12.65
C ASN A 84 4.14 6.41 13.92
N LYS A 85 3.74 5.89 15.07
CA LYS A 85 4.32 6.26 16.38
C LYS A 85 5.49 5.39 16.81
N TYR A 86 5.87 4.39 16.01
CA TYR A 86 6.85 3.39 16.36
C TYR A 86 8.22 3.74 15.81
N SER A 87 9.26 3.59 16.63
CA SER A 87 10.63 3.57 16.15
C SER A 87 10.92 2.26 15.40
N LEU A 88 12.02 2.20 14.70
CA LEU A 88 12.43 0.97 14.00
C LEU A 88 12.66 -0.19 14.99
N ASP A 89 13.15 0.08 16.21
CA ASP A 89 13.31 -0.92 17.26
C ASP A 89 11.97 -1.49 17.75
N GLU A 90 10.87 -0.76 17.55
CA GLU A 90 9.52 -1.17 17.90
C GLU A 90 8.74 -1.76 16.70
N HIS A 91 9.45 -2.19 15.67
CA HIS A 91 8.83 -2.68 14.41
C HIS A 91 7.85 -3.86 14.61
N GLU A 92 8.06 -4.68 15.63
CA GLU A 92 7.12 -5.78 15.94
C GLU A 92 5.77 -5.25 16.44
N GLN A 93 5.77 -4.17 17.22
CA GLN A 93 4.54 -3.50 17.66
C GLN A 93 3.81 -2.86 16.47
N PHE A 94 4.55 -2.26 15.54
CA PHE A 94 4.01 -1.78 14.26
C PHE A 94 3.35 -2.91 13.47
N ARG A 95 4.05 -4.04 13.28
CA ARG A 95 3.52 -5.24 12.62
C ARG A 95 2.21 -5.68 13.28
N ASP A 96 2.19 -5.82 14.59
CA ASP A 96 1.03 -6.29 15.34
C ASP A 96 -0.17 -5.32 15.20
N ALA A 97 0.08 -4.02 15.17
CA ALA A 97 -0.94 -3.01 14.91
C ALA A 97 -1.53 -3.13 13.50
N ILE A 98 -0.69 -3.39 12.48
CA ILE A 98 -1.15 -3.64 11.11
C ILE A 98 -2.01 -4.90 11.05
N VAL A 99 -1.58 -6.00 11.66
CA VAL A 99 -2.36 -7.25 11.70
C VAL A 99 -3.72 -7.02 12.34
N GLN A 100 -3.79 -6.31 13.45
CA GLN A 100 -5.07 -5.98 14.10
C GLN A 100 -5.99 -5.16 13.19
N GLN A 101 -5.46 -4.19 12.47
CA GLN A 101 -6.26 -3.42 11.52
C GLN A 101 -6.79 -4.27 10.37
N ILE A 102 -5.96 -5.13 9.80
CA ILE A 102 -6.38 -6.04 8.74
C ILE A 102 -7.49 -6.97 9.24
N LEU A 103 -7.33 -7.57 10.42
CA LEU A 103 -8.35 -8.44 11.00
C LEU A 103 -9.67 -7.71 11.27
N MET A 104 -9.63 -6.47 11.72
CA MET A 104 -10.83 -5.65 11.90
C MET A 104 -11.54 -5.36 10.57
N GLN A 105 -10.79 -5.14 9.50
CA GLN A 105 -11.36 -4.93 8.15
C GLN A 105 -11.97 -6.19 7.56
N LEU A 106 -11.42 -7.35 7.92
CA LEU A 106 -11.88 -8.65 7.45
C LEU A 106 -13.03 -9.22 8.29
N ASP A 107 -13.47 -8.51 9.32
CA ASP A 107 -14.58 -8.97 10.15
C ASP A 107 -15.84 -9.22 9.31
N GLY A 108 -16.36 -10.44 9.38
CA GLY A 108 -17.48 -10.88 8.56
C GLY A 108 -17.17 -11.17 7.09
N ILE A 109 -15.89 -11.20 6.72
CA ILE A 109 -15.43 -11.52 5.36
C ILE A 109 -14.67 -12.84 5.41
N GLU A 110 -15.01 -13.74 4.48
CA GLU A 110 -14.25 -14.99 4.32
C GLU A 110 -12.95 -14.68 3.58
N ALA A 111 -11.84 -14.71 4.30
CA ALA A 111 -10.52 -14.44 3.77
C ALA A 111 -9.44 -15.20 4.54
N GLN A 112 -8.32 -15.47 3.87
CA GLN A 112 -7.12 -16.01 4.49
C GLN A 112 -6.07 -14.90 4.58
N LEU A 113 -5.50 -14.71 5.76
CA LEU A 113 -4.40 -13.77 6.00
C LEU A 113 -3.10 -14.54 6.24
N ASN A 114 -2.09 -14.25 5.44
CA ASN A 114 -0.72 -14.70 5.65
C ASN A 114 0.19 -13.49 5.87
N GLY A 115 1.18 -13.64 6.72
CA GLY A 115 2.16 -12.60 7.00
C GLY A 115 3.58 -13.15 6.98
N ASP A 116 4.53 -12.36 6.52
CA ASP A 116 5.95 -12.66 6.51
C ASP A 116 6.77 -11.40 6.81
N GLY A 117 8.00 -11.58 7.28
CA GLY A 117 8.95 -10.52 7.55
C GLY A 117 10.31 -10.86 6.92
N THR A 118 10.85 -9.90 6.18
CA THR A 118 12.13 -10.04 5.48
C THR A 118 12.77 -8.66 5.27
N TYR A 119 13.65 -8.55 4.32
CA TYR A 119 14.28 -7.29 3.91
C TYR A 119 14.14 -7.08 2.41
N THR A 120 14.08 -5.82 1.99
CA THR A 120 14.19 -5.46 0.57
C THR A 120 15.61 -5.69 0.06
N GLU A 121 15.82 -5.65 -1.25
CA GLU A 121 17.17 -5.68 -1.82
C GLU A 121 18.04 -4.49 -1.38
N GLN A 122 17.40 -3.38 -0.97
CA GLN A 122 18.10 -2.21 -0.43
C GLN A 122 18.45 -2.35 1.06
N GLY A 123 18.00 -3.42 1.71
CA GLY A 123 18.27 -3.71 3.12
C GLY A 123 17.28 -3.13 4.11
N ASP A 124 16.17 -2.56 3.65
CA ASP A 124 15.09 -2.07 4.50
C ASP A 124 14.23 -3.21 5.04
N LEU A 125 13.77 -3.09 6.28
CA LEU A 125 12.84 -4.05 6.86
C LEU A 125 11.53 -4.05 6.09
N LEU A 126 11.06 -5.24 5.72
CA LEU A 126 9.87 -5.46 4.92
C LEU A 126 8.91 -6.42 5.61
N TYR A 127 7.68 -5.97 5.85
CA TYR A 127 6.57 -6.84 6.19
C TYR A 127 5.66 -7.06 5.00
N ILE A 128 5.26 -8.31 4.78
CA ILE A 128 4.40 -8.71 3.66
C ILE A 128 3.15 -9.35 4.24
N PHE A 129 1.99 -8.84 3.87
CA PHE A 129 0.70 -9.42 4.21
C PHE A 129 -0.08 -9.76 2.95
N THR A 130 -0.49 -11.01 2.84
CA THR A 130 -1.32 -11.49 1.74
C THR A 130 -2.70 -11.80 2.26
N ILE A 131 -3.71 -11.20 1.65
CA ILE A 131 -5.13 -11.36 1.95
C ILE A 131 -5.79 -12.02 0.74
N ASP A 132 -6.18 -13.27 0.90
CA ASP A 132 -6.84 -14.06 -0.14
C ASP A 132 -8.34 -14.15 0.17
N GLU A 133 -9.16 -13.54 -0.68
CA GLU A 133 -10.61 -13.55 -0.61
C GLU A 133 -11.25 -14.47 -1.67
N GLY A 134 -10.45 -15.32 -2.30
CA GLY A 134 -10.84 -16.25 -3.34
C GLY A 134 -10.70 -15.68 -4.74
N ASP A 135 -11.48 -14.69 -5.09
CA ASP A 135 -11.46 -14.03 -6.42
C ASP A 135 -10.58 -12.76 -6.46
N ILE A 136 -10.10 -12.32 -5.32
CA ILE A 136 -9.18 -11.19 -5.18
C ILE A 136 -8.07 -11.59 -4.23
N VAL A 137 -6.83 -11.39 -4.64
CA VAL A 137 -5.67 -11.50 -3.76
C VAL A 137 -5.03 -10.12 -3.63
N THR A 138 -4.95 -9.64 -2.41
CA THR A 138 -4.27 -8.39 -2.09
C THR A 138 -2.98 -8.69 -1.35
N THR A 139 -1.87 -8.14 -1.82
CA THR A 139 -0.58 -8.23 -1.13
C THR A 139 -0.11 -6.84 -0.72
N GLN A 140 0.16 -6.67 0.55
CA GLN A 140 0.63 -5.43 1.14
C GLN A 140 2.11 -5.58 1.51
N TYR A 141 2.94 -4.69 0.98
CA TYR A 141 4.37 -4.62 1.25
C TYR A 141 4.65 -3.36 2.05
N TYR A 142 4.99 -3.51 3.32
CA TYR A 142 5.36 -2.41 4.21
C TYR A 142 6.87 -2.31 4.32
N ILE A 143 7.45 -1.30 3.69
CA ILE A 143 8.86 -0.93 3.85
C ILE A 143 8.94 0.01 5.04
N VAL A 144 9.57 -0.43 6.13
CA VAL A 144 9.50 0.22 7.44
C VAL A 144 10.72 1.08 7.69
N LYS A 145 10.50 2.27 8.24
CA LYS A 145 11.55 3.13 8.80
C LYS A 145 11.14 3.68 10.16
N ASP A 146 12.00 4.43 10.82
CA ASP A 146 11.65 5.15 12.04
C ASP A 146 10.43 6.04 11.82
N TYR A 147 9.38 5.83 12.61
CA TYR A 147 8.15 6.62 12.63
C TYR A 147 7.41 6.71 11.28
N GLY A 148 7.68 5.78 10.38
CA GLY A 148 7.07 5.79 9.06
C GLY A 148 7.14 4.47 8.31
N PHE A 149 6.47 4.44 7.18
CA PHE A 149 6.47 3.30 6.26
C PHE A 149 6.14 3.74 4.84
N CYS A 150 6.59 2.96 3.88
CA CYS A 150 6.05 2.98 2.53
C CYS A 150 5.21 1.73 2.34
N LEU A 151 3.95 1.89 1.97
CA LEU A 151 3.07 0.79 1.60
C LEU A 151 2.98 0.71 0.09
N ILE A 152 3.47 -0.39 -0.47
CA ILE A 152 3.20 -0.79 -1.85
C ILE A 152 2.18 -1.92 -1.78
N GLN A 153 1.05 -1.76 -2.45
CA GLN A 153 -0.04 -2.71 -2.38
C GLN A 153 -0.43 -3.17 -3.78
N LEU A 154 -0.42 -4.48 -3.94
CA LEU A 154 -0.91 -5.16 -5.14
C LEU A 154 -2.34 -5.63 -4.92
N THR A 155 -3.25 -5.29 -5.84
CA THR A 155 -4.55 -5.94 -5.97
C THR A 155 -4.55 -6.77 -7.26
N ASN A 156 -4.55 -8.08 -7.09
CA ASN A 156 -4.46 -9.04 -8.19
C ASN A 156 -5.82 -9.71 -8.40
N PHE A 157 -6.51 -9.31 -9.48
CA PHE A 157 -7.77 -9.90 -9.90
C PHE A 157 -7.56 -11.04 -10.89
N SER A 158 -6.51 -10.96 -11.70
CA SER A 158 -6.23 -11.92 -12.78
C SER A 158 -5.58 -13.21 -12.30
N GLY A 159 -4.93 -13.19 -11.13
CA GLY A 159 -4.08 -14.27 -10.65
C GLY A 159 -2.74 -14.36 -11.39
N SER A 160 -2.32 -13.31 -12.09
CA SER A 160 -1.09 -13.28 -12.86
C SER A 160 0.17 -13.23 -11.99
N GLU A 161 1.09 -14.16 -12.22
CA GLU A 161 2.42 -14.14 -11.59
C GLU A 161 3.26 -12.96 -12.09
N THR A 162 3.04 -12.49 -13.31
CA THR A 162 3.73 -11.33 -13.89
C THR A 162 3.36 -10.06 -13.12
N THR A 163 2.09 -9.93 -12.72
CA THR A 163 1.60 -8.83 -11.88
C THR A 163 2.24 -8.86 -10.49
N GLU A 164 2.37 -10.04 -9.90
CA GLU A 164 3.06 -10.21 -8.61
C GLU A 164 4.54 -9.81 -8.70
N GLN A 165 5.20 -10.22 -9.78
CA GLN A 165 6.60 -9.86 -10.01
C GLN A 165 6.77 -8.34 -10.20
N ALA A 166 5.87 -7.68 -10.91
CA ALA A 166 5.89 -6.24 -11.10
C ALA A 166 5.81 -5.48 -9.76
N ALA A 167 4.93 -5.91 -8.86
CA ALA A 167 4.86 -5.33 -7.51
C ALA A 167 6.15 -5.57 -6.72
N ARG A 168 6.71 -6.76 -6.80
CA ARG A 168 7.96 -7.10 -6.12
C ARG A 168 9.15 -6.28 -6.65
N ASP A 169 9.26 -6.11 -7.95
CA ASP A 169 10.30 -5.29 -8.57
C ASP A 169 10.21 -3.84 -8.11
N MET A 170 9.00 -3.30 -7.97
CA MET A 170 8.79 -1.96 -7.41
C MET A 170 9.26 -1.87 -5.94
N VAL A 171 8.92 -2.85 -5.13
CA VAL A 171 9.36 -2.93 -3.71
C VAL A 171 10.87 -2.99 -3.61
N ASP A 172 11.51 -3.85 -4.37
CA ASP A 172 12.97 -4.06 -4.31
C ASP A 172 13.75 -2.89 -4.89
N SER A 173 13.14 -2.08 -5.76
CA SER A 173 13.74 -0.85 -6.29
C SER A 173 13.57 0.38 -5.39
N PHE A 174 12.70 0.31 -4.38
CA PHE A 174 12.40 1.46 -3.55
C PHE A 174 13.59 1.87 -2.66
N VAL A 175 13.91 3.15 -2.69
CA VAL A 175 14.96 3.77 -1.85
C VAL A 175 14.38 5.00 -1.19
N TRP A 176 14.50 5.09 0.14
CA TRP A 176 14.16 6.30 0.86
C TRP A 176 15.05 7.46 0.46
N ASP A 177 14.47 8.66 0.35
CA ASP A 177 15.27 9.87 0.23
C ASP A 177 16.15 10.01 1.47
N THR A 178 17.41 10.34 1.28
CA THR A 178 18.28 10.69 2.39
C THR A 178 17.79 12.01 2.96
N GLU A 179 17.40 12.01 4.23
CA GLU A 179 17.15 13.26 4.94
C GLU A 179 18.40 14.10 4.90
N GLY A 180 18.34 15.19 4.16
CA GLY A 180 19.44 16.14 4.01
C GLY A 180 19.65 16.99 5.28
#